data_c31af7e824bbc1eb457000d439eed5de
#
_entry.id   c31af7e824bbc1eb457000d439eed5de
#
_cell.length_a   1.000
_cell.length_b   1.000
_cell.length_c   1.000
_cell.angle_alpha   90.00
_cell.angle_beta   90.00
_cell.angle_gamma   90.00
#
_symmetry.space_group_name_H-M   'P 1'
#
loop_
_entity.id
_entity.type
_entity.pdbx_description
1 polymer ?
#
loop_
_entity_poly.entity_id
_entity_poly.type
_entity_poly.pdbx_seq_one_letter_code
_entity_poly.pdbx_strand_id
1 'polypeptide(L)'
;MDFKDKKPVVAICYDFDKTLSPDDMQAQGFIQSVGYDVEAFWNESNELAKVADMDQTLAWMFEMRARSAGKTLFTRSQLMDYGSKVRLFDGVEDWFDRIKGYGEEAGVIVEHYIISSGLKEMIEGTALKDKFKRIYASSFLFDENGVAIWPAQVINYTNKTQFLFRIEKGVLDVNDQRVNDHFTQDQLRVPFRNIVYIGDSFTDIPCMKLVNSYGGYSIGVYNSETCDKSKVYKMMRDDRIKYFAPADYRENKELDLLVKNIIERTAKNEQLERKYYNCQKEVIESDSMKAVYEKQKTDLILALEDSDSFNQTHKIVEKMRNISNWTKEEREEIVQIALKNSQVFYILKDYDIRTFLNRITEGLSSENVSRLKEKI
;
A
#
# COMPACT_ATOMS: atom_id res chain seq x y z
N MET A 1 -4.52 12.85 -17.74
CA MET A 1 -4.19 11.56 -18.37
C MET A 1 -5.43 10.70 -18.21
N ASP A 2 -6.11 10.45 -19.30
CA ASP A 2 -7.39 9.73 -19.29
C ASP A 2 -7.23 8.30 -18.75
N PHE A 3 -8.24 7.81 -18.03
CA PHE A 3 -8.37 6.43 -17.54
C PHE A 3 -8.20 5.37 -18.67
N LYS A 4 -8.25 5.83 -19.94
CA LYS A 4 -8.24 5.01 -21.15
C LYS A 4 -6.94 4.25 -21.43
N ASP A 5 -5.77 4.72 -20.94
CA ASP A 5 -4.48 4.23 -21.42
C ASP A 5 -3.61 3.52 -20.37
N LYS A 6 -4.06 3.46 -19.11
CA LYS A 6 -3.28 2.77 -18.06
C LYS A 6 -3.70 1.31 -17.94
N LYS A 7 -2.74 0.39 -18.11
CA LYS A 7 -2.94 -1.00 -17.71
C LYS A 7 -3.27 -1.03 -16.20
N PRO A 8 -4.28 -1.80 -15.76
CA PRO A 8 -4.58 -1.94 -14.34
C PRO A 8 -3.39 -2.56 -13.61
N VAL A 9 -3.23 -2.19 -12.34
CA VAL A 9 -2.15 -2.69 -11.49
C VAL A 9 -2.73 -3.64 -10.46
N VAL A 10 -2.09 -4.80 -10.29
CA VAL A 10 -2.28 -5.73 -9.17
C VAL A 10 -1.07 -5.59 -8.26
N ALA A 11 -1.28 -5.22 -7.01
CA ALA A 11 -0.22 -5.21 -6.00
C ALA A 11 -0.29 -6.47 -5.15
N ILE A 12 0.80 -7.22 -5.10
CA ILE A 12 0.94 -8.38 -4.21
C ILE A 12 1.88 -7.97 -3.08
N CYS A 13 1.34 -7.91 -1.87
CA CYS A 13 2.04 -7.53 -0.64
C CYS A 13 2.33 -8.78 0.17
N TYR A 14 3.57 -8.93 0.63
CA TYR A 14 4.02 -10.10 1.39
C TYR A 14 4.54 -9.67 2.76
N ASP A 15 4.23 -10.45 3.80
CA ASP A 15 5.15 -10.56 4.92
C ASP A 15 6.39 -11.34 4.48
N PHE A 16 7.46 -11.36 5.27
CA PHE A 16 8.70 -12.02 4.89
C PHE A 16 8.94 -13.31 5.70
N ASP A 17 9.07 -13.18 7.02
CA ASP A 17 9.35 -14.29 7.91
C ASP A 17 8.16 -15.27 7.94
N LYS A 18 8.43 -16.57 7.82
CA LYS A 18 7.43 -17.65 7.73
C LYS A 18 6.42 -17.52 6.58
N THR A 19 6.66 -16.53 5.69
CA THR A 19 5.87 -16.31 4.47
C THR A 19 6.71 -16.60 3.22
N LEU A 20 7.84 -15.90 3.01
CA LEU A 20 8.80 -16.17 1.92
C LEU A 20 9.99 -17.03 2.39
N SER A 21 10.29 -16.97 3.67
CA SER A 21 11.30 -17.74 4.39
C SER A 21 10.61 -18.70 5.37
N PRO A 22 11.13 -19.90 5.62
CA PRO A 22 10.49 -20.87 6.53
C PRO A 22 10.60 -20.49 8.00
N ASP A 23 11.47 -19.58 8.37
CA ASP A 23 11.70 -19.16 9.77
C ASP A 23 12.04 -17.66 9.85
N ASP A 24 12.10 -17.13 11.08
CA ASP A 24 12.53 -15.77 11.35
C ASP A 24 13.98 -15.56 10.84
N MET A 25 14.21 -14.51 10.08
CA MET A 25 15.53 -14.27 9.46
C MET A 25 16.65 -14.15 10.48
N GLN A 26 16.37 -13.59 11.67
CA GLN A 26 17.36 -13.44 12.74
C GLN A 26 17.79 -14.79 13.32
N ALA A 27 16.90 -15.78 13.31
CA ALA A 27 17.15 -17.13 13.77
C ALA A 27 18.00 -17.96 12.79
N GLN A 28 18.23 -17.46 11.57
CA GLN A 28 18.96 -18.16 10.51
C GLN A 28 20.42 -17.71 10.40
N GLY A 29 21.08 -17.45 11.53
CA GLY A 29 22.51 -17.17 11.56
C GLY A 29 22.92 -16.04 12.49
N PHE A 30 22.20 -14.93 12.58
CA PHE A 30 22.57 -13.81 13.44
C PHE A 30 22.60 -14.20 14.91
N ILE A 31 21.51 -14.76 15.45
CA ILE A 31 21.39 -15.11 16.88
C ILE A 31 22.48 -16.08 17.30
N GLN A 32 22.77 -17.09 16.48
CA GLN A 32 23.85 -18.05 16.72
C GLN A 32 25.22 -17.39 16.65
N SER A 33 25.43 -16.43 15.75
CA SER A 33 26.72 -15.74 15.59
C SER A 33 27.12 -14.91 16.82
N VAL A 34 26.11 -14.46 17.57
CA VAL A 34 26.34 -13.76 18.87
C VAL A 34 26.36 -14.71 20.06
N GLY A 35 26.40 -16.03 19.80
CA GLY A 35 26.49 -17.06 20.82
C GLY A 35 25.26 -17.18 21.70
N TYR A 36 24.08 -16.97 21.10
CA TYR A 36 22.81 -17.03 21.80
C TYR A 36 21.94 -18.18 21.28
N ASP A 37 21.11 -18.72 22.18
CA ASP A 37 20.03 -19.63 21.84
C ASP A 37 18.83 -18.83 21.29
N VAL A 38 18.16 -19.37 20.26
CA VAL A 38 17.06 -18.68 19.59
C VAL A 38 15.87 -18.45 20.51
N GLU A 39 15.48 -19.47 21.28
CA GLU A 39 14.34 -19.37 22.20
C GLU A 39 14.65 -18.39 23.34
N ALA A 40 15.86 -18.47 23.90
CA ALA A 40 16.31 -17.54 24.93
C ALA A 40 16.32 -16.09 24.43
N PHE A 41 16.79 -15.85 23.21
CA PHE A 41 16.80 -14.52 22.60
C PHE A 41 15.39 -13.91 22.51
N TRP A 42 14.42 -14.68 22.00
CA TRP A 42 13.05 -14.21 21.87
C TRP A 42 12.36 -14.02 23.23
N ASN A 43 12.59 -14.92 24.18
CA ASN A 43 12.03 -14.81 25.52
C ASN A 43 12.54 -13.56 26.24
N GLU A 44 13.85 -13.27 26.18
CA GLU A 44 14.44 -12.08 26.78
C GLU A 44 13.97 -10.80 26.10
N SER A 45 13.88 -10.80 24.75
CA SER A 45 13.35 -9.65 24.01
C SER A 45 11.90 -9.35 24.38
N ASN A 46 11.06 -10.39 24.52
CA ASN A 46 9.66 -10.25 24.91
C ASN A 46 9.52 -9.78 26.37
N GLU A 47 10.35 -10.29 27.28
CA GLU A 47 10.36 -9.84 28.69
C GLU A 47 10.84 -8.39 28.79
N LEU A 48 11.87 -8.00 28.04
CA LEU A 48 12.32 -6.61 27.95
C LEU A 48 11.18 -5.70 27.49
N ALA A 49 10.47 -6.08 26.43
CA ALA A 49 9.34 -5.31 25.93
C ALA A 49 8.27 -5.09 27.00
N LYS A 50 7.95 -6.15 27.75
CA LYS A 50 6.95 -6.12 28.82
C LYS A 50 7.38 -5.28 30.01
N VAL A 51 8.60 -5.47 30.51
CA VAL A 51 9.12 -4.77 31.71
C VAL A 51 9.33 -3.28 31.44
N ALA A 52 9.81 -2.94 30.25
CA ALA A 52 10.09 -1.56 29.85
C ALA A 52 8.88 -0.84 29.21
N ASP A 53 7.73 -1.50 29.09
CA ASP A 53 6.54 -0.98 28.38
C ASP A 53 6.90 -0.45 26.98
N MET A 54 7.65 -1.24 26.21
CA MET A 54 8.14 -0.86 24.89
C MET A 54 7.63 -1.78 23.78
N ASP A 55 7.69 -1.27 22.56
CA ASP A 55 7.36 -2.02 21.36
C ASP A 55 8.24 -3.27 21.21
N GLN A 56 7.63 -4.43 20.92
CA GLN A 56 8.36 -5.71 20.78
C GLN A 56 9.41 -5.65 19.66
N THR A 57 9.15 -4.94 18.57
CA THR A 57 10.11 -4.79 17.48
C THR A 57 11.32 -3.98 17.94
N LEU A 58 11.10 -2.90 18.69
CA LEU A 58 12.18 -2.13 19.30
C LEU A 58 12.97 -2.96 20.29
N ALA A 59 12.32 -3.82 21.07
CA ALA A 59 13.00 -4.65 22.06
C ALA A 59 13.97 -5.63 21.41
N TRP A 60 13.54 -6.40 20.39
CA TRP A 60 14.47 -7.31 19.73
C TRP A 60 15.54 -6.58 18.90
N MET A 61 15.23 -5.41 18.30
CA MET A 61 16.25 -4.58 17.66
C MET A 61 17.32 -4.11 18.66
N PHE A 62 16.89 -3.72 19.86
CA PHE A 62 17.81 -3.38 20.96
C PHE A 62 18.69 -4.58 21.35
N GLU A 63 18.08 -5.76 21.57
CA GLU A 63 18.82 -6.98 21.92
C GLU A 63 19.80 -7.39 20.82
N MET A 64 19.43 -7.31 19.53
CA MET A 64 20.37 -7.56 18.44
C MET A 64 21.63 -6.69 18.57
N ARG A 65 21.43 -5.38 18.77
CA ARG A 65 22.55 -4.44 18.91
C ARG A 65 23.35 -4.69 20.19
N ALA A 66 22.69 -4.91 21.31
CA ALA A 66 23.35 -5.13 22.60
C ALA A 66 24.18 -6.43 22.57
N ARG A 67 23.64 -7.53 22.04
CA ARG A 67 24.31 -8.84 21.99
C ARG A 67 25.43 -8.90 20.95
N SER A 68 25.43 -8.04 19.94
CA SER A 68 26.52 -7.97 18.95
C SER A 68 27.79 -7.32 19.52
N ALA A 69 27.69 -6.51 20.59
CA ALA A 69 28.81 -5.80 21.17
C ALA A 69 29.95 -6.75 21.58
N GLY A 70 31.15 -6.53 21.03
CA GLY A 70 32.33 -7.35 21.26
C GLY A 70 32.33 -8.75 20.63
N LYS A 71 31.29 -9.11 19.85
CA LYS A 71 31.17 -10.42 19.22
C LYS A 71 31.16 -10.35 17.70
N THR A 72 30.41 -9.41 17.10
CA THR A 72 30.34 -9.24 15.67
C THR A 72 30.20 -7.76 15.32
N LEU A 73 30.54 -7.40 14.09
CA LEU A 73 30.30 -6.06 13.57
C LEU A 73 28.81 -5.89 13.29
N PHE A 74 28.17 -4.91 13.93
CA PHE A 74 26.76 -4.64 13.70
C PHE A 74 26.62 -3.54 12.64
N THR A 75 27.05 -3.89 11.42
CA THR A 75 27.05 -3.00 10.26
C THR A 75 25.99 -3.40 9.24
N ARG A 76 25.64 -2.45 8.36
CA ARG A 76 24.73 -2.73 7.23
C ARG A 76 25.20 -3.91 6.39
N SER A 77 26.49 -3.92 6.02
CA SER A 77 27.06 -5.00 5.22
C SER A 77 26.98 -6.35 5.89
N GLN A 78 27.23 -6.41 7.21
CA GLN A 78 27.13 -7.65 7.97
C GLN A 78 25.68 -8.14 8.08
N LEU A 79 24.72 -7.23 8.28
CA LEU A 79 23.29 -7.58 8.28
C LEU A 79 22.85 -8.11 6.91
N MET A 80 23.31 -7.51 5.81
CA MET A 80 23.08 -8.02 4.46
C MET A 80 23.74 -9.39 4.24
N ASP A 81 24.94 -9.63 4.80
CA ASP A 81 25.61 -10.95 4.72
C ASP A 81 24.81 -12.04 5.46
N TYR A 82 24.22 -11.73 6.63
CA TYR A 82 23.25 -12.66 7.23
C TYR A 82 22.03 -12.87 6.36
N GLY A 83 21.50 -11.81 5.75
CA GLY A 83 20.38 -11.88 4.80
C GLY A 83 20.66 -12.81 3.62
N SER A 84 21.89 -12.81 3.07
CA SER A 84 22.27 -13.67 1.96
C SER A 84 22.23 -15.18 2.27
N LYS A 85 22.19 -15.54 3.55
CA LYS A 85 22.15 -16.92 4.06
C LYS A 85 20.73 -17.35 4.46
N VAL A 86 19.77 -16.44 4.42
CA VAL A 86 18.38 -16.76 4.75
C VAL A 86 17.82 -17.73 3.73
N ARG A 87 17.31 -18.86 4.19
CA ARG A 87 16.64 -19.85 3.38
C ARG A 87 15.30 -19.32 2.92
N LEU A 88 14.96 -19.55 1.68
CA LEU A 88 13.67 -19.24 1.09
C LEU A 88 12.86 -20.52 0.88
N PHE A 89 11.53 -20.42 0.86
CA PHE A 89 10.67 -21.52 0.46
C PHE A 89 10.87 -21.88 -1.02
N ASP A 90 10.50 -23.09 -1.37
CA ASP A 90 10.64 -23.62 -2.72
C ASP A 90 9.92 -22.74 -3.75
N GLY A 91 10.66 -22.37 -4.82
CA GLY A 91 10.15 -21.60 -5.95
C GLY A 91 10.03 -20.08 -5.74
N VAL A 92 10.43 -19.56 -4.57
CA VAL A 92 10.33 -18.11 -4.26
C VAL A 92 11.21 -17.28 -5.22
N GLU A 93 12.41 -17.74 -5.57
CA GLU A 93 13.33 -16.96 -6.42
C GLU A 93 12.77 -16.70 -7.83
N ASP A 94 12.07 -17.68 -8.41
CA ASP A 94 11.46 -17.58 -9.74
C ASP A 94 10.05 -17.00 -9.74
N TRP A 95 9.42 -16.95 -8.58
CA TRP A 95 8.03 -16.55 -8.40
C TRP A 95 7.71 -15.18 -8.97
N PHE A 96 8.51 -14.19 -8.63
CA PHE A 96 8.22 -12.79 -8.91
C PHE A 96 8.19 -12.49 -10.41
N ASP A 97 9.20 -12.96 -11.13
CA ASP A 97 9.29 -12.74 -12.58
C ASP A 97 8.21 -13.55 -13.33
N ARG A 98 7.93 -14.78 -12.88
CA ARG A 98 6.87 -15.61 -13.46
C ARG A 98 5.49 -14.98 -13.29
N ILE A 99 5.15 -14.48 -12.09
CA ILE A 99 3.87 -13.85 -11.83
C ILE A 99 3.75 -12.49 -12.53
N LYS A 100 4.83 -11.72 -12.68
CA LYS A 100 4.86 -10.53 -13.53
C LYS A 100 4.56 -10.86 -14.99
N GLY A 101 5.27 -11.85 -15.56
CA GLY A 101 5.03 -12.29 -16.92
C GLY A 101 3.58 -12.73 -17.15
N TYR A 102 3.04 -13.54 -16.23
CA TYR A 102 1.64 -13.94 -16.28
C TYR A 102 0.66 -12.74 -16.25
N GLY A 103 0.94 -11.75 -15.42
CA GLY A 103 0.15 -10.51 -15.37
C GLY A 103 0.19 -9.74 -16.70
N GLU A 104 1.37 -9.65 -17.31
CA GLU A 104 1.53 -8.99 -18.62
C GLU A 104 0.71 -9.67 -19.71
N GLU A 105 0.68 -11.00 -19.75
CA GLU A 105 -0.15 -11.81 -20.65
C GLU A 105 -1.65 -11.61 -20.38
N ALA A 106 -2.04 -11.50 -19.11
CA ALA A 106 -3.42 -11.18 -18.70
C ALA A 106 -3.82 -9.71 -18.90
N GLY A 107 -2.88 -8.85 -19.34
CA GLY A 107 -3.13 -7.43 -19.60
C GLY A 107 -3.10 -6.52 -18.39
N VAL A 108 -2.50 -6.96 -17.27
CA VAL A 108 -2.31 -6.17 -16.05
C VAL A 108 -0.83 -5.99 -15.72
N ILE A 109 -0.50 -5.00 -14.90
CA ILE A 109 0.83 -4.83 -14.32
C ILE A 109 0.82 -5.46 -12.93
N VAL A 110 1.71 -6.42 -12.68
CA VAL A 110 1.90 -6.96 -11.32
C VAL A 110 3.08 -6.27 -10.66
N GLU A 111 2.85 -5.73 -9.47
CA GLU A 111 3.87 -5.13 -8.62
C GLU A 111 3.97 -5.89 -7.29
N HIS A 112 5.18 -6.16 -6.83
CA HIS A 112 5.44 -6.87 -5.58
C HIS A 112 5.95 -5.92 -4.51
N TYR A 113 5.50 -6.11 -3.26
CA TYR A 113 5.82 -5.28 -2.11
C TYR A 113 6.09 -6.14 -0.88
N ILE A 114 7.06 -5.76 -0.08
CA ILE A 114 7.23 -6.31 1.28
C ILE A 114 6.62 -5.37 2.30
N ILE A 115 5.88 -5.93 3.27
CA ILE A 115 5.41 -5.25 4.48
C ILE A 115 5.70 -6.18 5.66
N SER A 116 6.88 -6.07 6.27
CA SER A 116 7.39 -7.00 7.27
C SER A 116 7.86 -6.30 8.54
N SER A 117 7.73 -6.97 9.67
CA SER A 117 8.36 -6.53 10.92
C SER A 117 9.86 -6.86 10.97
N GLY A 118 10.35 -7.77 10.11
CA GLY A 118 11.75 -8.15 10.00
C GLY A 118 12.66 -7.02 9.54
N LEU A 119 13.96 -7.28 9.44
CA LEU A 119 14.97 -6.27 9.09
C LEU A 119 15.13 -6.09 7.59
N LYS A 120 14.99 -4.84 7.16
CA LYS A 120 15.15 -4.43 5.77
C LYS A 120 16.53 -4.77 5.22
N GLU A 121 17.57 -4.55 5.99
CA GLU A 121 18.95 -4.84 5.60
C GLU A 121 19.17 -6.33 5.32
N MET A 122 18.55 -7.19 6.11
CA MET A 122 18.61 -8.63 5.86
C MET A 122 17.81 -9.02 4.62
N ILE A 123 16.62 -8.44 4.40
CA ILE A 123 15.83 -8.65 3.18
C ILE A 123 16.61 -8.19 1.94
N GLU A 124 17.23 -7.01 2.00
CA GLU A 124 18.08 -6.47 0.93
C GLU A 124 19.34 -7.31 0.68
N GLY A 125 19.77 -8.12 1.64
CA GLY A 125 20.85 -9.08 1.50
C GLY A 125 20.47 -10.36 0.76
N THR A 126 19.18 -10.67 0.64
CA THR A 126 18.70 -11.88 -0.06
C THR A 126 18.79 -11.75 -1.58
N ALA A 127 18.64 -12.87 -2.28
CA ALA A 127 18.52 -12.91 -3.76
C ALA A 127 17.29 -12.13 -4.27
N LEU A 128 16.37 -11.73 -3.38
CA LEU A 128 15.09 -11.10 -3.72
C LEU A 128 15.14 -9.57 -3.78
N LYS A 129 16.26 -8.93 -3.43
CA LYS A 129 16.37 -7.47 -3.25
C LYS A 129 15.76 -6.63 -4.38
N ASP A 130 15.93 -7.07 -5.62
CA ASP A 130 15.52 -6.33 -6.84
C ASP A 130 14.12 -6.74 -7.36
N LYS A 131 13.44 -7.66 -6.66
CA LYS A 131 12.12 -8.18 -7.08
C LYS A 131 10.95 -7.29 -6.63
N PHE A 132 11.18 -6.41 -5.65
CA PHE A 132 10.13 -5.60 -5.03
C PHE A 132 10.14 -4.17 -5.54
N LYS A 133 8.97 -3.62 -5.79
CA LYS A 133 8.75 -2.20 -6.06
C LYS A 133 9.15 -1.33 -4.85
N ARG A 134 8.84 -1.82 -3.65
CA ARG A 134 9.23 -1.22 -2.38
C ARG A 134 9.31 -2.28 -1.29
N ILE A 135 10.31 -2.16 -0.41
CA ILE A 135 10.45 -2.94 0.81
C ILE A 135 10.12 -2.01 1.98
N TYR A 136 9.02 -2.30 2.67
CA TYR A 136 8.66 -1.72 3.95
C TYR A 136 9.01 -2.75 5.03
N ALA A 137 10.05 -2.48 5.79
CA ALA A 137 10.53 -3.34 6.86
C ALA A 137 11.20 -2.50 7.94
N SER A 138 11.38 -3.06 9.14
CA SER A 138 12.14 -2.38 10.19
C SER A 138 13.59 -2.19 9.76
N SER A 139 14.22 -1.09 10.15
CA SER A 139 15.58 -0.76 9.69
C SER A 139 16.35 0.06 10.70
N PHE A 140 17.67 0.08 10.58
CA PHE A 140 18.54 0.91 11.37
C PHE A 140 19.01 2.16 10.62
N LEU A 141 19.31 3.21 11.37
CA LEU A 141 20.16 4.31 10.96
C LEU A 141 21.61 3.88 11.14
N PHE A 142 22.44 4.13 10.14
CA PHE A 142 23.87 3.80 10.15
C PHE A 142 24.70 5.08 10.18
N ASP A 143 25.82 5.01 10.90
CA ASP A 143 26.82 6.07 10.87
C ASP A 143 27.66 6.04 9.57
N GLU A 144 28.65 6.93 9.46
CA GLU A 144 29.56 7.04 8.31
C GLU A 144 30.44 5.79 8.08
N ASN A 145 30.61 4.96 9.11
CA ASN A 145 31.32 3.68 9.05
C ASN A 145 30.39 2.50 8.73
N GLY A 146 29.11 2.77 8.53
CA GLY A 146 28.08 1.75 8.28
C GLY A 146 27.66 0.97 9.54
N VAL A 147 27.98 1.46 10.75
CA VAL A 147 27.56 0.84 12.03
C VAL A 147 26.15 1.28 12.38
N ALA A 148 25.29 0.34 12.76
CA ALA A 148 23.93 0.62 13.19
C ALA A 148 23.92 1.37 14.54
N ILE A 149 23.34 2.56 14.55
CA ILE A 149 23.34 3.45 15.74
C ILE A 149 21.95 3.62 16.36
N TRP A 150 20.89 3.64 15.55
CA TRP A 150 19.52 3.91 15.99
C TRP A 150 18.48 3.21 15.09
N PRO A 151 17.31 2.80 15.59
CA PRO A 151 16.20 2.39 14.72
C PRO A 151 15.75 3.55 13.81
N ALA A 152 15.81 3.35 12.50
CA ALA A 152 15.34 4.33 11.52
C ALA A 152 13.85 4.16 11.20
N GLN A 153 13.38 2.91 11.17
CA GLN A 153 11.99 2.55 10.98
C GLN A 153 11.65 1.32 11.81
N VAL A 154 10.46 1.33 12.41
CA VAL A 154 9.91 0.19 13.14
C VAL A 154 8.56 -0.16 12.57
N ILE A 155 8.38 -1.41 12.20
CA ILE A 155 7.13 -1.93 11.68
C ILE A 155 6.62 -3.01 12.64
N ASN A 156 5.44 -2.77 13.19
CA ASN A 156 4.72 -3.72 14.02
C ASN A 156 3.33 -4.01 13.42
N TYR A 157 2.59 -4.93 14.03
CA TYR A 157 1.28 -5.35 13.54
C TYR A 157 0.24 -4.23 13.43
N THR A 158 0.38 -3.14 14.19
CA THR A 158 -0.59 -2.02 14.14
C THR A 158 -0.29 -1.04 13.01
N ASN A 159 0.99 -0.80 12.71
CA ASN A 159 1.37 0.18 11.70
C ASN A 159 1.62 -0.41 10.30
N LYS A 160 1.57 -1.74 10.12
CA LYS A 160 1.64 -2.39 8.79
C LYS A 160 0.61 -1.83 7.81
N THR A 161 -0.60 -1.52 8.26
CA THR A 161 -1.71 -1.09 7.41
C THR A 161 -1.48 0.23 6.69
N GLN A 162 -0.68 1.15 7.24
CA GLN A 162 -0.36 2.43 6.58
C GLN A 162 0.29 2.24 5.21
N PHE A 163 1.07 1.15 5.04
CA PHE A 163 1.78 0.89 3.80
C PHE A 163 0.84 0.44 2.69
N LEU A 164 -0.28 -0.20 3.02
CA LEU A 164 -1.32 -0.53 2.06
C LEU A 164 -1.96 0.74 1.47
N PHE A 165 -2.24 1.76 2.28
CA PHE A 165 -2.72 3.05 1.79
C PHE A 165 -1.69 3.77 0.92
N ARG A 166 -0.39 3.65 1.24
CA ARG A 166 0.67 4.19 0.39
C ARG A 166 0.73 3.49 -0.97
N ILE A 167 0.57 2.18 -0.99
CA ILE A 167 0.52 1.38 -2.23
C ILE A 167 -0.72 1.74 -3.03
N GLU A 168 -1.89 1.79 -2.40
CA GLU A 168 -3.14 2.19 -3.03
C GLU A 168 -3.02 3.52 -3.77
N LYS A 169 -2.49 4.53 -3.09
CA LYS A 169 -2.35 5.89 -3.62
C LYS A 169 -1.12 6.09 -4.52
N GLY A 170 -0.18 5.14 -4.52
CA GLY A 170 1.09 5.28 -5.23
C GLY A 170 2.06 6.26 -4.58
N VAL A 171 1.87 6.60 -3.29
CA VAL A 171 2.67 7.52 -2.49
C VAL A 171 3.65 6.71 -1.64
N LEU A 172 4.69 6.17 -2.29
CA LEU A 172 5.54 5.12 -1.72
C LEU A 172 6.61 5.61 -0.74
N ASP A 173 6.95 6.90 -0.72
CA ASP A 173 7.90 7.44 0.25
C ASP A 173 7.23 7.57 1.63
N VAL A 174 7.89 7.07 2.68
CA VAL A 174 7.37 7.08 4.06
C VAL A 174 7.19 8.48 4.63
N ASN A 175 7.94 9.45 4.11
CA ASN A 175 7.88 10.85 4.53
C ASN A 175 6.92 11.70 3.67
N ASP A 176 6.37 11.14 2.60
CA ASP A 176 5.46 11.87 1.73
C ASP A 176 4.07 11.98 2.38
N GLN A 177 3.71 13.22 2.74
CA GLN A 177 2.46 13.53 3.44
C GLN A 177 1.22 13.42 2.53
N ARG A 178 1.39 13.36 1.21
CA ARG A 178 0.27 13.18 0.27
C ARG A 178 -0.52 11.89 0.49
N VAL A 179 0.01 10.96 1.28
CA VAL A 179 -0.76 9.78 1.72
C VAL A 179 -2.04 10.17 2.48
N ASN A 180 -2.09 11.35 3.07
CA ASN A 180 -3.25 11.86 3.80
C ASN A 180 -4.26 12.60 2.89
N ASP A 181 -3.87 12.93 1.66
CA ASP A 181 -4.76 13.60 0.72
C ASP A 181 -5.92 12.69 0.31
N HIS A 182 -7.06 13.29 -0.02
CA HIS A 182 -8.17 12.58 -0.63
C HIS A 182 -7.85 12.22 -2.09
N PHE A 183 -8.05 10.96 -2.46
CA PHE A 183 -7.90 10.44 -3.82
C PHE A 183 -9.25 9.89 -4.28
N THR A 184 -9.70 10.32 -5.45
CA THR A 184 -10.86 9.72 -6.10
C THR A 184 -10.51 8.36 -6.71
N GLN A 185 -11.50 7.51 -6.99
CA GLN A 185 -11.29 6.15 -7.48
C GLN A 185 -10.42 6.08 -8.75
N ASP A 186 -10.57 7.06 -9.64
CA ASP A 186 -9.78 7.19 -10.88
C ASP A 186 -8.33 7.65 -10.65
N GLN A 187 -8.02 8.20 -9.48
CA GLN A 187 -6.69 8.64 -9.09
C GLN A 187 -5.89 7.57 -8.35
N LEU A 188 -6.57 6.59 -7.77
CA LEU A 188 -5.91 5.49 -7.07
C LEU A 188 -5.03 4.72 -8.05
N ARG A 189 -3.76 4.52 -7.65
CA ARG A 189 -2.84 3.73 -8.46
C ARG A 189 -3.20 2.25 -8.44
N VAL A 190 -3.50 1.73 -7.25
CA VAL A 190 -3.87 0.34 -7.02
C VAL A 190 -5.07 0.32 -6.08
N PRO A 191 -6.30 0.35 -6.58
CA PRO A 191 -7.48 0.20 -5.71
C PRO A 191 -7.37 -1.04 -4.82
N PHE A 192 -7.84 -0.97 -3.57
CA PHE A 192 -7.75 -2.11 -2.64
C PHE A 192 -8.28 -3.43 -3.21
N ARG A 193 -9.31 -3.38 -4.07
CA ARG A 193 -9.83 -4.57 -4.77
C ARG A 193 -8.79 -5.29 -5.63
N ASN A 194 -7.69 -4.61 -5.98
CA ASN A 194 -6.58 -5.13 -6.77
C ASN A 194 -5.35 -5.44 -5.90
N ILE A 195 -5.48 -5.41 -4.57
CA ILE A 195 -4.41 -5.78 -3.64
C ILE A 195 -4.60 -7.23 -3.19
N VAL A 196 -3.52 -7.98 -3.23
CA VAL A 196 -3.39 -9.31 -2.65
C VAL A 196 -2.42 -9.21 -1.48
N TYR A 197 -2.82 -9.64 -0.28
CA TYR A 197 -1.93 -9.70 0.87
C TYR A 197 -1.66 -11.16 1.25
N ILE A 198 -0.39 -11.54 1.33
CA ILE A 198 0.08 -12.90 1.67
C ILE A 198 0.88 -12.83 2.96
N GLY A 199 0.51 -13.61 3.97
CA GLY A 199 1.17 -13.68 5.27
C GLY A 199 0.84 -14.96 6.02
N ASP A 200 1.56 -15.23 7.12
CA ASP A 200 1.44 -16.49 7.87
C ASP A 200 0.81 -16.34 9.27
N SER A 201 0.71 -15.11 9.77
CA SER A 201 0.59 -14.90 11.20
C SER A 201 -0.54 -13.96 11.63
N PHE A 202 -0.82 -13.95 12.94
CA PHE A 202 -1.80 -13.04 13.54
C PHE A 202 -1.38 -11.56 13.43
N THR A 203 -0.09 -11.28 13.24
CA THR A 203 0.41 -9.91 13.04
C THR A 203 -0.01 -9.32 11.67
N ASP A 204 -0.38 -10.17 10.71
CA ASP A 204 -0.85 -9.77 9.38
C ASP A 204 -2.37 -9.52 9.32
N ILE A 205 -3.10 -9.97 10.33
CA ILE A 205 -4.57 -9.88 10.38
C ILE A 205 -5.09 -8.46 10.10
N PRO A 206 -4.53 -7.38 10.67
CA PRO A 206 -5.01 -6.03 10.37
C PRO A 206 -4.94 -5.70 8.88
N CYS A 207 -3.85 -6.06 8.20
CA CYS A 207 -3.68 -5.89 6.76
C CYS A 207 -4.65 -6.75 5.97
N MET A 208 -4.77 -8.03 6.33
CA MET A 208 -5.66 -8.99 5.67
C MET A 208 -7.12 -8.57 5.76
N LYS A 209 -7.57 -8.14 6.96
CA LYS A 209 -8.93 -7.62 7.15
C LYS A 209 -9.18 -6.35 6.37
N LEU A 210 -8.24 -5.41 6.39
CA LEU A 210 -8.35 -4.17 5.64
C LEU A 210 -8.52 -4.46 4.14
N VAL A 211 -7.65 -5.28 3.57
CA VAL A 211 -7.72 -5.66 2.14
C VAL A 211 -9.06 -6.35 1.84
N ASN A 212 -9.50 -7.29 2.67
CA ASN A 212 -10.79 -7.98 2.50
C ASN A 212 -11.98 -7.02 2.54
N SER A 213 -11.98 -6.05 3.46
CA SER A 213 -13.08 -5.09 3.65
C SER A 213 -13.30 -4.20 2.43
N TYR A 214 -12.25 -3.97 1.65
CA TYR A 214 -12.30 -3.17 0.42
C TYR A 214 -12.28 -4.01 -0.87
N GLY A 215 -12.62 -5.29 -0.78
CA GLY A 215 -12.83 -6.14 -1.96
C GLY A 215 -11.58 -6.82 -2.50
N GLY A 216 -10.41 -6.60 -1.90
CA GLY A 216 -9.16 -7.28 -2.24
C GLY A 216 -9.07 -8.72 -1.71
N TYR A 217 -7.88 -9.28 -1.70
CA TYR A 217 -7.65 -10.69 -1.43
C TYR A 217 -6.59 -10.87 -0.33
N SER A 218 -6.88 -11.73 0.65
CA SER A 218 -5.92 -12.17 1.65
C SER A 218 -5.70 -13.67 1.56
N ILE A 219 -4.45 -14.09 1.63
CA ILE A 219 -4.03 -15.49 1.58
C ILE A 219 -3.17 -15.76 2.81
N GLY A 220 -3.67 -16.61 3.71
CA GLY A 220 -2.89 -17.15 4.80
C GLY A 220 -1.99 -18.27 4.28
N VAL A 221 -0.68 -18.21 4.48
CA VAL A 221 0.20 -19.32 4.12
C VAL A 221 0.61 -20.11 5.35
N TYR A 222 0.82 -21.41 5.15
CA TYR A 222 1.35 -22.31 6.16
C TYR A 222 2.60 -23.00 5.62
N ASN A 223 3.51 -23.36 6.53
CA ASN A 223 4.77 -23.99 6.15
C ASN A 223 4.51 -25.31 5.41
N SER A 224 4.97 -25.39 4.16
CA SER A 224 4.78 -26.53 3.26
C SER A 224 5.48 -27.81 3.71
N GLU A 225 6.54 -27.68 4.54
CA GLU A 225 7.34 -28.82 5.03
C GLU A 225 6.69 -29.46 6.26
N THR A 226 6.20 -28.67 7.21
CA THR A 226 5.54 -29.17 8.43
C THR A 226 4.07 -29.47 8.22
N CYS A 227 3.44 -28.85 7.22
CA CYS A 227 2.02 -28.96 6.91
C CYS A 227 1.09 -28.60 8.08
N ASP A 228 1.55 -27.84 9.07
CA ASP A 228 0.71 -27.39 10.17
C ASP A 228 -0.23 -26.27 9.71
N LYS A 229 -1.52 -26.60 9.68
CA LYS A 229 -2.61 -25.69 9.27
C LYS A 229 -3.35 -25.06 10.44
N SER A 230 -2.93 -25.30 11.68
CA SER A 230 -3.65 -24.87 12.89
C SER A 230 -3.94 -23.36 12.89
N LYS A 231 -2.94 -22.53 12.55
CA LYS A 231 -3.06 -21.07 12.46
C LYS A 231 -4.05 -20.63 11.37
N VAL A 232 -3.87 -21.10 10.14
CA VAL A 232 -4.73 -20.68 9.00
C VAL A 232 -6.16 -21.16 9.17
N TYR A 233 -6.39 -22.32 9.78
CA TYR A 233 -7.72 -22.78 10.14
C TYR A 233 -8.40 -21.87 11.17
N LYS A 234 -7.65 -21.39 12.17
CA LYS A 234 -8.17 -20.43 13.13
C LYS A 234 -8.47 -19.10 12.43
N MET A 235 -7.56 -18.58 11.61
CA MET A 235 -7.77 -17.34 10.87
C MET A 235 -8.97 -17.42 9.93
N MET A 236 -9.21 -18.56 9.29
CA MET A 236 -10.37 -18.79 8.42
C MET A 236 -11.67 -18.84 9.22
N ARG A 237 -11.72 -19.59 10.35
CA ARG A 237 -12.89 -19.65 11.23
C ARG A 237 -13.28 -18.29 11.81
N ASP A 238 -12.29 -17.46 12.10
CA ASP A 238 -12.46 -16.12 12.67
C ASP A 238 -12.72 -15.06 11.58
N ASP A 239 -12.96 -15.46 10.32
CA ASP A 239 -13.19 -14.59 9.16
C ASP A 239 -12.07 -13.53 8.98
N ARG A 240 -10.81 -13.96 9.15
CA ARG A 240 -9.64 -13.09 9.04
C ARG A 240 -8.99 -13.14 7.66
N ILE A 241 -9.12 -14.28 6.97
CA ILE A 241 -8.55 -14.52 5.63
C ILE A 241 -9.61 -15.05 4.67
N LYS A 242 -9.42 -14.80 3.38
CA LYS A 242 -10.28 -15.35 2.32
C LYS A 242 -9.83 -16.73 1.84
N TYR A 243 -8.52 -16.94 1.79
CA TYR A 243 -7.92 -18.17 1.29
C TYR A 243 -6.73 -18.56 2.17
N PHE A 244 -6.34 -19.82 2.09
CA PHE A 244 -5.06 -20.30 2.60
C PHE A 244 -4.44 -21.29 1.61
N ALA A 245 -3.11 -21.37 1.60
CA ALA A 245 -2.35 -22.27 0.75
C ALA A 245 -1.03 -22.67 1.44
N PRO A 246 -0.37 -23.76 1.03
CA PRO A 246 1.02 -24.02 1.47
C PRO A 246 1.93 -22.93 0.96
N ALA A 247 2.98 -22.60 1.70
CA ALA A 247 4.07 -21.72 1.26
C ALA A 247 4.97 -22.48 0.28
N ASP A 248 4.42 -22.84 -0.86
CA ASP A 248 5.08 -23.49 -2.00
C ASP A 248 4.86 -22.60 -3.24
N TYR A 249 5.90 -21.88 -3.62
CA TYR A 249 5.88 -20.87 -4.67
C TYR A 249 6.24 -21.43 -6.05
N ARG A 250 6.41 -22.75 -6.18
CA ARG A 250 6.70 -23.39 -7.46
C ARG A 250 5.54 -23.25 -8.44
N GLU A 251 5.88 -23.31 -9.71
CA GLU A 251 4.90 -23.22 -10.79
C GLU A 251 3.84 -24.34 -10.69
N ASN A 252 2.58 -23.99 -10.99
CA ASN A 252 1.42 -24.89 -10.97
C ASN A 252 1.11 -25.50 -9.60
N LYS A 253 1.64 -24.96 -8.50
CA LYS A 253 1.23 -25.29 -7.14
C LYS A 253 0.01 -24.47 -6.72
N GLU A 254 -0.59 -24.85 -5.60
CA GLU A 254 -1.86 -24.30 -5.12
C GLU A 254 -1.80 -22.75 -5.01
N LEU A 255 -0.74 -22.21 -4.43
CA LEU A 255 -0.56 -20.76 -4.29
C LEU A 255 -0.40 -20.08 -5.66
N ASP A 256 0.37 -20.67 -6.58
CA ASP A 256 0.59 -20.17 -7.94
C ASP A 256 -0.73 -20.08 -8.72
N LEU A 257 -1.50 -21.17 -8.71
CA LEU A 257 -2.80 -21.22 -9.38
C LEU A 257 -3.81 -20.24 -8.77
N LEU A 258 -3.83 -20.13 -7.44
CA LEU A 258 -4.71 -19.19 -6.75
C LEU A 258 -4.40 -17.74 -7.13
N VAL A 259 -3.12 -17.35 -7.13
CA VAL A 259 -2.72 -15.98 -7.49
C VAL A 259 -2.98 -15.69 -8.97
N LYS A 260 -2.73 -16.64 -9.86
CA LYS A 260 -3.06 -16.52 -11.29
C LYS A 260 -4.57 -16.30 -11.51
N ASN A 261 -5.43 -17.06 -10.84
CA ASN A 261 -6.89 -16.87 -10.89
C ASN A 261 -7.32 -15.48 -10.40
N ILE A 262 -6.67 -14.96 -9.35
CA ILE A 262 -6.93 -13.60 -8.85
C ILE A 262 -6.53 -12.56 -9.89
N ILE A 263 -5.39 -12.72 -10.54
CA ILE A 263 -4.91 -11.83 -11.62
C ILE A 263 -5.91 -11.81 -12.78
N GLU A 264 -6.36 -12.97 -13.26
CA GLU A 264 -7.36 -13.07 -14.33
C GLU A 264 -8.69 -12.41 -13.95
N ARG A 265 -9.17 -12.71 -12.73
CA ARG A 265 -10.39 -12.08 -12.22
C ARG A 265 -10.25 -10.55 -12.18
N THR A 266 -9.11 -10.04 -11.70
CA THR A 266 -8.84 -8.61 -11.64
C THR A 266 -8.82 -8.00 -13.04
N ALA A 267 -8.14 -8.65 -14.01
CA ALA A 267 -8.09 -8.20 -15.39
C ALA A 267 -9.52 -8.08 -16.00
N LYS A 268 -10.37 -9.08 -15.76
CA LYS A 268 -11.76 -9.06 -16.22
C LYS A 268 -12.61 -8.01 -15.52
N ASN A 269 -12.46 -7.87 -14.20
CA ASN A 269 -13.18 -6.84 -13.44
C ASN A 269 -12.82 -5.43 -13.93
N GLU A 270 -11.56 -5.14 -14.17
CA GLU A 270 -11.12 -3.82 -14.64
C GLU A 270 -11.62 -3.52 -16.08
N GLN A 271 -11.87 -4.54 -16.91
CA GLN A 271 -12.55 -4.37 -18.20
C GLN A 271 -14.02 -3.92 -18.01
N LEU A 272 -14.72 -4.49 -17.03
CA LEU A 272 -16.09 -4.11 -16.68
C LEU A 272 -16.16 -2.70 -16.09
N GLU A 273 -15.26 -2.35 -15.17
CA GLU A 273 -15.15 -1.00 -14.61
C GLU A 273 -14.92 0.04 -15.70
N ARG A 274 -14.06 -0.26 -16.66
CA ARG A 274 -13.82 0.60 -17.83
C ARG A 274 -15.06 0.76 -18.70
N LYS A 275 -15.80 -0.33 -18.97
CA LYS A 275 -17.05 -0.28 -19.71
C LYS A 275 -18.09 0.55 -18.98
N TYR A 276 -18.25 0.36 -17.69
CA TYR A 276 -19.16 1.15 -16.85
C TYR A 276 -18.84 2.65 -16.92
N TYR A 277 -17.58 3.03 -16.76
CA TYR A 277 -17.12 4.40 -16.88
C TYR A 277 -17.45 5.01 -18.26
N ASN A 278 -17.20 4.25 -19.34
CA ASN A 278 -17.51 4.72 -20.68
C ASN A 278 -19.03 4.90 -20.90
N CYS A 279 -19.87 4.01 -20.34
CA CYS A 279 -21.32 4.18 -20.40
C CYS A 279 -21.78 5.43 -19.64
N GLN A 280 -21.23 5.69 -18.45
CA GLN A 280 -21.53 6.94 -17.72
C GLN A 280 -21.13 8.19 -18.51
N LYS A 281 -19.95 8.15 -19.13
CA LYS A 281 -19.46 9.24 -19.96
C LYS A 281 -20.37 9.49 -21.18
N GLU A 282 -20.79 8.43 -21.86
CA GLU A 282 -21.70 8.49 -23.00
C GLU A 282 -23.05 9.13 -22.62
N VAL A 283 -23.61 8.78 -21.45
CA VAL A 283 -24.83 9.39 -20.93
C VAL A 283 -24.66 10.89 -20.68
N ILE A 284 -23.51 11.29 -20.12
CA ILE A 284 -23.22 12.72 -19.87
C ILE A 284 -23.05 13.50 -21.18
N GLU A 285 -22.43 12.87 -22.18
CA GLU A 285 -22.16 13.50 -23.49
C GLU A 285 -23.36 13.52 -24.43
N SER A 286 -24.49 12.84 -24.08
CA SER A 286 -25.66 12.77 -24.96
C SER A 286 -26.38 14.12 -25.09
N ASP A 287 -26.70 14.53 -26.32
CA ASP A 287 -27.40 15.80 -26.60
C ASP A 287 -28.79 15.90 -25.96
N SER A 288 -29.49 14.78 -25.80
CA SER A 288 -30.78 14.71 -25.12
C SER A 288 -30.74 15.04 -23.63
N MET A 289 -29.53 15.00 -23.01
CA MET A 289 -29.30 15.27 -21.59
C MET A 289 -28.73 16.67 -21.33
N LYS A 290 -28.59 17.51 -22.37
CA LYS A 290 -27.96 18.83 -22.23
C LYS A 290 -28.64 19.72 -21.18
N ALA A 291 -29.96 19.74 -21.13
CA ALA A 291 -30.72 20.52 -20.13
C ALA A 291 -30.57 19.92 -18.71
N VAL A 292 -30.53 18.60 -18.58
CA VAL A 292 -30.30 17.90 -17.32
C VAL A 292 -28.87 18.13 -16.86
N TYR A 293 -27.94 18.13 -17.80
CA TYR A 293 -26.51 18.37 -17.54
C TYR A 293 -26.26 19.81 -17.07
N GLU A 294 -26.85 20.82 -17.70
CA GLU A 294 -26.76 22.22 -17.27
C GLU A 294 -27.39 22.42 -15.87
N LYS A 295 -28.52 21.77 -15.60
CA LYS A 295 -29.14 21.77 -14.27
C LYS A 295 -28.19 21.11 -13.24
N GLN A 296 -27.59 19.98 -13.57
CA GLN A 296 -26.65 19.28 -12.69
C GLN A 296 -25.42 20.14 -12.36
N LYS A 297 -24.90 20.93 -13.33
CA LYS A 297 -23.83 21.88 -13.12
C LYS A 297 -24.22 22.93 -12.09
N THR A 298 -25.39 23.54 -12.27
CA THR A 298 -25.93 24.54 -11.34
C THR A 298 -26.13 23.95 -9.94
N ASP A 299 -26.74 22.75 -9.84
CA ASP A 299 -26.95 22.07 -8.56
C ASP A 299 -25.62 21.77 -7.85
N LEU A 300 -24.55 21.42 -8.58
CA LEU A 300 -23.23 21.16 -8.00
C LEU A 300 -22.53 22.46 -7.55
N ILE A 301 -22.69 23.57 -8.27
CA ILE A 301 -22.16 24.89 -7.85
C ILE A 301 -22.84 25.33 -6.55
N LEU A 302 -24.18 25.26 -6.48
CA LEU A 302 -24.94 25.56 -5.27
C LEU A 302 -24.53 24.64 -4.09
N ALA A 303 -24.41 23.33 -4.35
CA ALA A 303 -23.97 22.39 -3.32
C ALA A 303 -22.56 22.69 -2.81
N LEU A 304 -21.66 23.19 -3.67
CA LEU A 304 -20.32 23.62 -3.25
C LEU A 304 -20.38 24.89 -2.40
N GLU A 305 -21.27 25.83 -2.76
CA GLU A 305 -21.50 27.05 -1.98
C GLU A 305 -22.05 26.74 -0.58
N ASP A 306 -22.99 25.78 -0.48
CA ASP A 306 -23.62 25.35 0.77
C ASP A 306 -22.85 24.25 1.53
N SER A 307 -21.66 23.86 1.06
CA SER A 307 -20.89 22.80 1.70
C SER A 307 -20.50 23.17 3.12
N ASP A 308 -20.86 22.31 4.07
CA ASP A 308 -20.70 22.52 5.52
C ASP A 308 -19.66 21.58 6.17
N SER A 309 -19.06 20.66 5.40
CA SER A 309 -18.04 19.74 5.88
C SER A 309 -17.02 19.37 4.80
N PHE A 310 -15.78 19.06 5.22
CA PHE A 310 -14.71 18.65 4.32
C PHE A 310 -15.09 17.42 3.49
N ASN A 311 -15.71 16.41 4.10
CA ASN A 311 -16.17 15.20 3.41
C ASN A 311 -17.21 15.50 2.33
N GLN A 312 -18.14 16.41 2.60
CA GLN A 312 -19.12 16.86 1.63
C GLN A 312 -18.46 17.61 0.46
N THR A 313 -17.52 18.50 0.77
CA THR A 313 -16.74 19.24 -0.24
C THR A 313 -16.00 18.28 -1.18
N HIS A 314 -15.30 17.30 -0.66
CA HIS A 314 -14.60 16.29 -1.49
C HIS A 314 -15.57 15.54 -2.41
N LYS A 315 -16.72 15.08 -1.89
CA LYS A 315 -17.75 14.38 -2.71
C LYS A 315 -18.34 15.27 -3.81
N ILE A 316 -18.51 16.54 -3.55
CA ILE A 316 -19.03 17.50 -4.53
C ILE A 316 -17.97 17.73 -5.62
N VAL A 317 -16.72 18.03 -5.22
CA VAL A 317 -15.61 18.24 -6.16
C VAL A 317 -15.34 16.99 -6.99
N GLU A 318 -15.46 15.80 -6.42
CA GLU A 318 -15.37 14.53 -7.17
C GLU A 318 -16.38 14.49 -8.33
N LYS A 319 -17.63 14.88 -8.08
CA LYS A 319 -18.67 14.98 -9.13
C LYS A 319 -18.35 16.07 -10.13
N MET A 320 -17.92 17.25 -9.67
CA MET A 320 -17.58 18.40 -10.51
C MET A 320 -16.38 18.11 -11.44
N ARG A 321 -15.46 17.28 -11.03
CA ARG A 321 -14.31 16.86 -11.85
C ARG A 321 -14.70 16.09 -13.09
N ASN A 322 -15.83 15.41 -13.10
CA ASN A 322 -16.34 14.67 -14.25
C ASN A 322 -16.96 15.60 -15.33
N ILE A 323 -17.10 16.89 -15.00
CA ILE A 323 -17.60 17.91 -15.90
C ILE A 323 -16.44 18.57 -16.64
N SER A 324 -16.45 18.53 -17.97
CA SER A 324 -15.32 19.01 -18.79
C SER A 324 -15.54 20.40 -19.38
N ASN A 325 -16.79 20.89 -19.46
CA ASN A 325 -17.17 22.08 -20.23
C ASN A 325 -17.84 23.17 -19.35
N TRP A 326 -17.17 23.54 -18.26
CA TRP A 326 -17.53 24.70 -17.48
C TRP A 326 -17.40 25.98 -18.31
N THR A 327 -18.45 26.82 -18.33
CA THR A 327 -18.36 28.13 -18.97
C THR A 327 -17.41 29.06 -18.20
N LYS A 328 -17.05 30.19 -18.79
CA LYS A 328 -16.21 31.17 -18.13
C LYS A 328 -16.87 31.70 -16.85
N GLU A 329 -18.17 31.97 -16.94
CA GLU A 329 -18.99 32.48 -15.82
C GLU A 329 -19.06 31.48 -14.67
N GLU A 330 -19.36 30.19 -14.95
CA GLU A 330 -19.40 29.13 -13.97
C GLU A 330 -18.02 28.91 -13.29
N ARG A 331 -16.95 29.00 -14.06
CA ARG A 331 -15.59 28.87 -13.54
C ARG A 331 -15.23 30.02 -12.59
N GLU A 332 -15.62 31.26 -12.91
CA GLU A 332 -15.43 32.41 -12.03
C GLU A 332 -16.26 32.26 -10.75
N GLU A 333 -17.50 31.76 -10.84
CA GLU A 333 -18.37 31.48 -9.69
C GLU A 333 -17.74 30.42 -8.77
N ILE A 334 -17.25 29.30 -9.32
CA ILE A 334 -16.54 28.27 -8.55
C ILE A 334 -15.32 28.86 -7.82
N VAL A 335 -14.52 29.71 -8.48
CA VAL A 335 -13.38 30.40 -7.88
C VAL A 335 -13.83 31.29 -6.72
N GLN A 336 -14.92 32.02 -6.89
CA GLN A 336 -15.47 32.89 -5.86
C GLN A 336 -15.95 32.10 -4.65
N ILE A 337 -16.63 30.97 -4.85
CA ILE A 337 -17.05 30.05 -3.79
C ILE A 337 -15.84 29.50 -3.06
N ALA A 338 -14.80 29.05 -3.79
CA ALA A 338 -13.58 28.52 -3.17
C ALA A 338 -12.85 29.52 -2.26
N LEU A 339 -13.00 30.80 -2.53
CA LEU A 339 -12.44 31.88 -1.68
C LEU A 339 -13.35 32.27 -0.51
N LYS A 340 -14.67 32.07 -0.61
CA LYS A 340 -15.66 32.50 0.40
C LYS A 340 -16.10 31.40 1.34
N ASN A 341 -16.33 30.19 0.84
CA ASN A 341 -16.76 29.06 1.67
C ASN A 341 -15.59 28.54 2.51
N SER A 342 -15.75 28.56 3.84
CA SER A 342 -14.69 28.19 4.77
C SER A 342 -14.26 26.71 4.64
N GLN A 343 -15.18 25.80 4.35
CA GLN A 343 -14.86 24.37 4.20
C GLN A 343 -13.97 24.12 2.98
N VAL A 344 -14.31 24.77 1.85
CA VAL A 344 -13.49 24.70 0.63
C VAL A 344 -12.13 25.37 0.85
N PHE A 345 -12.14 26.55 1.48
CA PHE A 345 -10.92 27.35 1.70
C PHE A 345 -9.88 26.63 2.55
N TYR A 346 -10.29 25.93 3.60
CA TYR A 346 -9.35 25.23 4.48
C TYR A 346 -8.67 24.01 3.83
N ILE A 347 -9.28 23.43 2.81
CA ILE A 347 -8.75 22.24 2.11
C ILE A 347 -8.24 22.55 0.69
N LEU A 348 -7.95 23.80 0.35
CA LEU A 348 -7.44 24.22 -0.97
C LEU A 348 -6.16 23.48 -1.37
N LYS A 349 -5.35 23.04 -0.41
CA LYS A 349 -4.09 22.32 -0.62
C LYS A 349 -4.26 20.82 -0.80
N ASP A 350 -5.44 20.27 -0.51
CA ASP A 350 -5.71 18.86 -0.73
C ASP A 350 -5.62 18.53 -2.22
N TYR A 351 -5.02 17.39 -2.53
CA TYR A 351 -4.61 17.06 -3.89
C TYR A 351 -5.76 17.14 -4.92
N ASP A 352 -6.92 16.60 -4.61
CA ASP A 352 -8.09 16.58 -5.51
C ASP A 352 -8.68 17.99 -5.69
N ILE A 353 -8.82 18.75 -4.61
CA ILE A 353 -9.33 20.12 -4.61
C ILE A 353 -8.39 21.03 -5.42
N ARG A 354 -7.10 21.00 -5.10
CA ARG A 354 -6.08 21.77 -5.82
C ARG A 354 -6.03 21.44 -7.31
N THR A 355 -6.06 20.15 -7.66
CA THR A 355 -6.03 19.70 -9.05
C THR A 355 -7.26 20.19 -9.81
N PHE A 356 -8.43 20.11 -9.20
CA PHE A 356 -9.67 20.62 -9.78
C PHE A 356 -9.60 22.14 -9.99
N LEU A 357 -9.22 22.90 -8.98
CA LEU A 357 -9.18 24.36 -9.05
C LEU A 357 -8.10 24.87 -10.04
N ASN A 358 -6.98 24.19 -10.16
CA ASN A 358 -5.99 24.49 -11.20
C ASN A 358 -6.60 24.36 -12.61
N ARG A 359 -7.35 23.28 -12.86
CA ARG A 359 -8.08 23.11 -14.14
C ARG A 359 -9.13 24.20 -14.35
N ILE A 360 -9.90 24.55 -13.31
CA ILE A 360 -10.92 25.61 -13.37
C ILE A 360 -10.29 26.97 -13.68
N THR A 361 -9.13 27.28 -13.15
CA THR A 361 -8.45 28.56 -13.33
C THR A 361 -7.62 28.68 -14.61
N GLU A 362 -7.48 27.59 -15.37
CA GLU A 362 -6.69 27.58 -16.60
C GLU A 362 -7.24 28.57 -17.65
N GLY A 363 -6.42 29.54 -18.09
CA GLY A 363 -6.83 30.56 -19.06
C GLY A 363 -7.75 31.67 -18.51
N LEU A 364 -8.04 31.70 -17.19
CA LEU A 364 -8.72 32.82 -16.52
C LEU A 364 -7.70 33.82 -15.95
N SER A 365 -8.08 35.10 -15.90
CA SER A 365 -7.20 36.20 -15.48
C SER A 365 -7.87 37.23 -14.56
N SER A 366 -8.90 36.83 -13.80
CA SER A 366 -9.55 37.74 -12.85
C SER A 366 -8.74 37.92 -11.56
N GLU A 367 -9.06 38.95 -10.78
CA GLU A 367 -8.46 39.23 -9.46
C GLU A 367 -8.66 38.03 -8.50
N ASN A 368 -9.87 37.43 -8.50
CA ASN A 368 -10.17 36.26 -7.67
C ASN A 368 -9.32 35.06 -8.06
N VAL A 369 -9.06 34.85 -9.36
CA VAL A 369 -8.16 33.79 -9.82
C VAL A 369 -6.73 34.00 -9.32
N SER A 370 -6.23 35.24 -9.38
CA SER A 370 -4.90 35.58 -8.85
C SER A 370 -4.80 35.29 -7.35
N ARG A 371 -5.79 35.72 -6.58
CA ARG A 371 -5.88 35.48 -5.13
C ARG A 371 -5.96 33.97 -4.79
N LEU A 372 -6.73 33.20 -5.57
CA LEU A 372 -6.83 31.76 -5.38
C LEU A 372 -5.48 31.05 -5.67
N LYS A 373 -4.81 31.42 -6.74
CA LYS A 373 -3.50 30.83 -7.13
C LYS A 373 -2.40 31.06 -6.09
N GLU A 374 -2.50 32.11 -5.29
CA GLU A 374 -1.57 32.37 -4.18
C GLU A 374 -1.82 31.44 -2.97
N LYS A 375 -2.99 30.79 -2.90
CA LYS A 375 -3.42 29.98 -1.76
C LYS A 375 -3.34 28.47 -1.98
N ILE A 376 -3.37 28.03 -3.26
CA ILE A 376 -3.28 26.60 -3.67
C ILE A 376 -1.80 26.15 -4.03
#